data_88f60c8e032ce7ced24ae72d95cc790b
#
_entry.id   88f60c8e032ce7ced24ae72d95cc790b
#
_cell.length_a   1.000
_cell.length_b   1.000
_cell.length_c   1.000
_cell.angle_alpha   90.00
_cell.angle_beta   90.00
_cell.angle_gamma   90.00
#
_symmetry.space_group_name_H-M   'P 1'
#
loop_
_entity.id
_entity.type
_entity.pdbx_description
1 polymer ?
#
loop_
_entity_poly.entity_id
_entity_poly.type
_entity_poly.pdbx_seq_one_letter_code
_entity_poly.pdbx_strand_id
1 'polypeptide(L)'
;MGADGIGLGELAPELALPDTSGRITTLPMPGEAAATVVAWTCNHCPYALAWHDRLTAAAREYADRGVRFLAVNSNDAQRYPADSPEAMAARYDDAEWGMPYLHDETQGVARAFGARTTPDLFVFDSDLSLRYRGAPDADHQDPAQGAAWLRSALEALLAGREPEPAETEPVGCSIKWRS
;
A
#
# COMPACT_ATOMS: atom_id res chain seq x y z
N MET A 1 3.10 -13.83 -16.31
CA MET A 1 2.87 -13.15 -16.75
C MET A 1 2.06 -12.09 -16.33
N GLY A 2 1.84 -11.25 -16.96
CA GLY A 2 1.21 -10.04 -16.55
C GLY A 2 -0.06 -10.18 -15.75
N ALA A 3 -0.78 -11.27 -15.93
CA ALA A 3 -2.05 -11.47 -15.24
C ALA A 3 -1.87 -11.59 -13.72
N ASP A 4 -0.71 -12.00 -13.29
CA ASP A 4 -0.45 -12.24 -11.88
C ASP A 4 0.30 -11.08 -11.21
N GLY A 5 0.53 -10.00 -11.95
CA GLY A 5 1.22 -8.84 -11.43
C GLY A 5 2.73 -8.99 -11.46
N ILE A 6 3.39 -8.31 -10.53
CA ILE A 6 4.85 -8.28 -10.48
C ILE A 6 5.40 -9.20 -9.40
N GLY A 7 6.61 -9.68 -9.62
CA GLY A 7 7.36 -10.47 -8.64
C GLY A 7 8.54 -9.71 -8.07
N LEU A 8 9.19 -10.31 -7.09
CA LEU A 8 10.37 -9.73 -6.46
C LEU A 8 11.44 -9.42 -7.49
N GLY A 9 12.06 -8.26 -7.39
CA GLY A 9 13.09 -7.79 -8.30
C GLY A 9 12.56 -7.09 -9.55
N GLU A 10 11.27 -7.18 -9.83
CA GLU A 10 10.69 -6.49 -10.99
C GLU A 10 10.38 -5.03 -10.67
N LEU A 11 10.36 -4.21 -11.73
CA LEU A 11 10.08 -2.79 -11.56
C LEU A 11 8.60 -2.53 -11.30
N ALA A 12 8.31 -1.48 -10.53
CA ALA A 12 6.95 -1.06 -10.26
C ALA A 12 6.24 -0.67 -11.56
N PRO A 13 4.98 -1.10 -11.76
CA PRO A 13 4.17 -0.59 -12.85
C PRO A 13 3.88 0.89 -12.67
N GLU A 14 3.50 1.56 -13.75
CA GLU A 14 3.09 2.95 -13.66
C GLU A 14 1.89 3.10 -12.74
N LEU A 15 1.90 4.16 -11.95
CA LEU A 15 0.79 4.51 -11.08
C LEU A 15 0.59 6.02 -11.19
N ALA A 16 -0.61 6.43 -11.62
CA ALA A 16 -1.02 7.83 -11.66
C ALA A 16 -2.50 7.85 -11.32
N LEU A 17 -2.82 8.20 -10.08
CA LEU A 17 -4.18 8.09 -9.55
C LEU A 17 -4.57 9.36 -8.80
N PRO A 18 -5.86 9.73 -8.81
CA PRO A 18 -6.31 10.88 -8.04
C PRO A 18 -6.32 10.57 -6.54
N ASP A 19 -5.89 11.54 -5.76
CA ASP A 19 -6.05 11.49 -4.31
C ASP A 19 -7.44 11.99 -3.92
N THR A 20 -7.68 12.13 -2.61
CA THR A 20 -9.00 12.54 -2.11
C THR A 20 -9.36 13.98 -2.47
N SER A 21 -8.41 14.80 -2.92
CA SER A 21 -8.67 16.16 -3.40
C SER A 21 -8.82 16.23 -4.91
N GLY A 22 -8.64 15.09 -5.60
CA GLY A 22 -8.67 15.04 -7.07
C GLY A 22 -7.33 15.31 -7.74
N ARG A 23 -6.28 15.55 -6.95
CA ARG A 23 -4.94 15.77 -7.50
C ARG A 23 -4.32 14.43 -7.88
N ILE A 24 -3.71 14.37 -9.05
CA ILE A 24 -3.04 13.15 -9.50
C ILE A 24 -1.72 12.97 -8.76
N THR A 25 -1.54 11.79 -8.18
CA THR A 25 -0.31 11.38 -7.50
C THR A 25 0.34 10.26 -8.30
N THR A 26 1.65 10.32 -8.44
CA THR A 26 2.44 9.31 -9.13
C THR A 26 3.46 8.70 -8.18
N LEU A 27 4.07 7.60 -8.60
CA LEU A 27 5.24 7.07 -7.89
C LEU A 27 6.39 8.06 -7.98
N PRO A 28 7.28 8.10 -7.00
CA PRO A 28 8.51 8.90 -7.14
C PRO A 28 9.34 8.38 -8.31
N MET A 29 10.19 9.26 -8.87
CA MET A 29 11.14 8.83 -9.88
C MET A 29 12.23 7.99 -9.21
N PRO A 30 12.90 7.09 -9.98
CA PRO A 30 14.04 6.37 -9.42
C PRO A 30 15.06 7.33 -8.79
N GLY A 31 15.47 7.03 -7.57
CA GLY A 31 16.41 7.87 -6.84
C GLY A 31 15.80 9.00 -6.03
N GLU A 32 14.50 9.30 -6.20
CA GLU A 32 13.84 10.36 -5.44
C GLU A 32 13.51 9.95 -4.00
N ALA A 33 13.23 8.68 -3.79
CA ALA A 33 12.91 8.16 -2.47
C ALA A 33 13.87 7.04 -2.12
N ALA A 34 14.18 6.90 -0.84
CA ALA A 34 15.03 5.80 -0.36
C ALA A 34 14.31 4.47 -0.47
N ALA A 35 12.99 4.48 -0.28
CA ALA A 35 12.11 3.33 -0.49
C ALA A 35 10.69 3.85 -0.72
N THR A 36 9.84 3.03 -1.34
CA THR A 36 8.45 3.39 -1.58
C THR A 36 7.56 2.23 -1.16
N VAL A 37 6.52 2.52 -0.40
CA VAL A 37 5.51 1.55 0.02
C VAL A 37 4.20 1.87 -0.67
N VAL A 38 3.63 0.90 -1.38
CA VAL A 38 2.28 1.00 -1.93
C VAL A 38 1.41 0.01 -1.18
N ALA A 39 0.41 0.51 -0.47
CA ALA A 39 -0.45 -0.30 0.38
C ALA A 39 -1.87 -0.28 -0.15
N TRP A 40 -2.37 -1.43 -0.59
CA TRP A 40 -3.79 -1.54 -0.89
C TRP A 40 -4.57 -1.53 0.41
N THR A 41 -5.65 -0.78 0.46
CA THR A 41 -6.51 -0.66 1.64
C THR A 41 -7.94 -0.35 1.20
N CYS A 42 -8.86 -0.26 2.14
CA CYS A 42 -10.22 0.16 1.86
C CYS A 42 -10.90 0.62 3.15
N ASN A 43 -12.13 1.11 3.03
CA ASN A 43 -12.82 1.74 4.15
C ASN A 43 -13.65 0.77 5.00
N HIS A 44 -13.95 -0.42 4.48
CA HIS A 44 -14.89 -1.30 5.19
C HIS A 44 -14.30 -2.65 5.61
N CYS A 45 -13.09 -2.98 5.18
CA CYS A 45 -12.49 -4.28 5.49
C CYS A 45 -11.95 -4.31 6.93
N PRO A 46 -12.37 -5.27 7.75
CA PRO A 46 -11.87 -5.36 9.13
C PRO A 46 -10.36 -5.48 9.23
N TYR A 47 -9.73 -6.17 8.29
CA TYR A 47 -8.27 -6.30 8.28
C TYR A 47 -7.59 -4.97 7.96
N ALA A 48 -8.09 -4.27 6.96
CA ALA A 48 -7.54 -2.96 6.60
C ALA A 48 -7.71 -1.97 7.75
N LEU A 49 -8.86 -1.99 8.40
CA LEU A 49 -9.12 -1.11 9.54
C LEU A 49 -8.24 -1.47 10.74
N ALA A 50 -8.03 -2.76 10.98
CA ALA A 50 -7.20 -3.20 12.11
C ALA A 50 -5.74 -2.77 11.95
N TRP A 51 -5.20 -2.81 10.74
CA TRP A 51 -3.81 -2.42 10.48
C TRP A 51 -3.61 -0.94 10.18
N HIS A 52 -4.70 -0.18 10.02
CA HIS A 52 -4.62 1.20 9.56
C HIS A 52 -3.66 2.06 10.40
N ASP A 53 -3.83 2.04 11.71
CA ASP A 53 -3.02 2.89 12.59
C ASP A 53 -1.54 2.49 12.55
N ARG A 54 -1.26 1.20 12.39
CA ARG A 54 0.13 0.73 12.28
C ARG A 54 0.77 1.21 10.98
N LEU A 55 0.01 1.21 9.89
CA LEU A 55 0.50 1.68 8.59
C LEU A 55 0.71 3.20 8.60
N THR A 56 -0.23 3.95 9.15
CA THR A 56 -0.10 5.42 9.19
C THR A 56 1.02 5.84 10.14
N ALA A 57 1.21 5.12 11.25
CA ALA A 57 2.32 5.37 12.16
C ALA A 57 3.66 5.16 11.43
N ALA A 58 3.78 4.06 10.71
CA ALA A 58 5.00 3.79 9.94
C ALA A 58 5.23 4.87 8.88
N ALA A 59 4.17 5.28 8.18
CA ALA A 59 4.29 6.31 7.15
C ALA A 59 4.86 7.61 7.73
N ARG A 60 4.35 8.03 8.89
CA ARG A 60 4.83 9.25 9.55
C ARG A 60 6.24 9.11 10.06
N GLU A 61 6.57 7.97 10.66
CA GLU A 61 7.90 7.75 11.24
C GLU A 61 9.00 7.64 10.20
N TYR A 62 8.71 7.05 9.05
CA TYR A 62 9.73 6.86 8.02
C TYR A 62 9.80 8.00 7.01
N ALA A 63 8.88 8.96 7.06
CA ALA A 63 8.89 10.11 6.14
C ALA A 63 10.21 10.87 6.19
N ASP A 64 10.74 11.11 7.38
CA ASP A 64 12.00 11.85 7.56
C ASP A 64 13.23 11.06 7.10
N ARG A 65 13.06 9.78 6.86
CA ARG A 65 14.15 8.93 6.36
C ARG A 65 14.06 8.69 4.85
N GLY A 66 13.22 9.48 4.16
CA GLY A 66 13.11 9.43 2.71
C GLY A 66 12.22 8.34 2.17
N VAL A 67 11.37 7.74 2.99
CA VAL A 67 10.43 6.71 2.54
C VAL A 67 9.09 7.34 2.16
N ARG A 68 8.59 7.01 0.97
CA ARG A 68 7.28 7.45 0.50
C ARG A 68 6.27 6.33 0.69
N PHE A 69 5.09 6.70 1.20
CA PHE A 69 3.97 5.76 1.34
C PHE A 69 2.81 6.25 0.48
N LEU A 70 2.14 5.33 -0.21
CA LEU A 70 0.92 5.58 -0.97
C LEU A 70 -0.11 4.52 -0.58
N ALA A 71 -1.32 4.94 -0.25
CA ALA A 71 -2.44 4.02 0.00
C ALA A 71 -3.36 4.02 -1.22
N VAL A 72 -3.81 2.85 -1.66
CA VAL A 72 -4.63 2.71 -2.86
C VAL A 72 -5.90 1.92 -2.52
N ASN A 73 -7.05 2.42 -2.97
CA ASN A 73 -8.32 1.73 -2.86
C ASN A 73 -8.82 1.41 -4.27
N SER A 74 -8.90 0.12 -4.60
CA SER A 74 -9.34 -0.35 -5.91
C SER A 74 -10.70 -1.07 -5.86
N ASN A 75 -11.40 -1.04 -4.71
CA ASN A 75 -12.69 -1.69 -4.60
C ASN A 75 -13.73 -1.05 -5.52
N ASP A 76 -14.65 -1.88 -6.04
CA ASP A 76 -15.74 -1.41 -6.88
C ASP A 76 -16.69 -0.53 -6.05
N ALA A 77 -16.55 0.78 -6.20
CA ALA A 77 -17.30 1.76 -5.42
C ALA A 77 -18.79 1.78 -5.77
N GLN A 78 -19.19 1.27 -6.93
CA GLN A 78 -20.60 1.22 -7.30
C GLN A 78 -21.33 0.17 -6.47
N ARG A 79 -20.71 -0.98 -6.26
CA ARG A 79 -21.29 -2.05 -5.45
C ARG A 79 -21.01 -1.87 -3.96
N TYR A 80 -19.97 -1.14 -3.62
CA TYR A 80 -19.55 -0.92 -2.24
C TYR A 80 -19.37 0.58 -1.99
N PRO A 81 -20.49 1.32 -1.78
CA PRO A 81 -20.44 2.77 -1.63
C PRO A 81 -19.59 3.27 -0.46
N ALA A 82 -19.30 2.40 0.53
CA ALA A 82 -18.38 2.73 1.61
C ALA A 82 -16.97 3.01 1.10
N ASP A 83 -16.64 2.60 -0.12
CA ASP A 83 -15.34 2.81 -0.75
C ASP A 83 -15.43 3.83 -1.91
N SER A 84 -16.47 4.65 -1.95
CA SER A 84 -16.58 5.71 -2.96
C SER A 84 -15.53 6.80 -2.73
N PRO A 85 -15.22 7.60 -3.77
CA PRO A 85 -14.33 8.73 -3.59
C PRO A 85 -14.76 9.69 -2.47
N GLU A 86 -16.07 9.90 -2.33
CA GLU A 86 -16.62 10.75 -1.27
C GLU A 86 -16.37 10.15 0.10
N ALA A 87 -16.56 8.84 0.24
CA ALA A 87 -16.31 8.15 1.51
C ALA A 87 -14.82 8.13 1.83
N MET A 88 -13.97 7.97 0.82
CA MET A 88 -12.52 8.05 1.00
C MET A 88 -12.10 9.42 1.51
N ALA A 89 -12.64 10.49 0.92
CA ALA A 89 -12.32 11.86 1.32
C ALA A 89 -12.77 12.12 2.76
N ALA A 90 -13.98 11.69 3.12
CA ALA A 90 -14.49 11.87 4.47
C ALA A 90 -13.62 11.18 5.52
N ARG A 91 -13.17 9.96 5.21
CA ARG A 91 -12.31 9.21 6.12
C ARG A 91 -10.91 9.83 6.21
N TYR A 92 -10.39 10.30 5.08
CA TYR A 92 -9.06 10.89 5.03
C TYR A 92 -8.95 12.17 5.85
N ASP A 93 -9.99 13.00 5.81
CA ASP A 93 -10.00 14.28 6.53
C ASP A 93 -9.93 14.09 8.05
N ASP A 94 -10.37 12.95 8.56
CA ASP A 94 -10.44 12.70 9.99
C ASP A 94 -9.16 12.15 10.59
N ALA A 95 -8.13 11.90 9.77
CA ALA A 95 -6.97 11.18 10.25
C ALA A 95 -5.66 11.76 9.74
N GLU A 96 -4.61 11.58 10.53
CA GLU A 96 -3.26 11.96 10.14
C GLU A 96 -2.62 10.75 9.44
N TRP A 97 -2.93 10.60 8.17
CA TRP A 97 -2.51 9.41 7.44
C TRP A 97 -1.01 9.33 7.15
N GLY A 98 -0.35 10.49 6.98
CA GLY A 98 1.06 10.51 6.60
C GLY A 98 1.33 10.00 5.19
N MET A 99 0.28 9.76 4.40
CA MET A 99 0.38 9.27 3.03
C MET A 99 -0.90 9.62 2.27
N PRO A 100 -0.81 9.88 0.96
CA PRO A 100 -2.02 10.14 0.17
C PRO A 100 -2.87 8.86 0.04
N TYR A 101 -4.17 9.05 -0.10
CA TYR A 101 -5.14 7.98 -0.28
C TYR A 101 -5.69 8.09 -1.71
N LEU A 102 -5.40 7.10 -2.54
CA LEU A 102 -5.61 7.16 -3.98
C LEU A 102 -6.74 6.23 -4.44
N HIS A 103 -7.51 6.69 -5.41
CA HIS A 103 -8.62 5.91 -5.95
C HIS A 103 -8.28 5.31 -7.30
N ASP A 104 -8.30 3.98 -7.39
CA ASP A 104 -8.05 3.22 -8.61
C ASP A 104 -9.37 2.74 -9.18
N GLU A 105 -10.12 3.66 -9.81
CA GLU A 105 -11.47 3.40 -10.26
C GLU A 105 -11.55 2.27 -11.28
N THR A 106 -10.64 2.22 -12.23
CA THR A 106 -10.64 1.19 -13.28
C THR A 106 -10.11 -0.14 -12.80
N GLN A 107 -9.47 -0.16 -11.62
CA GLN A 107 -8.79 -1.34 -11.07
C GLN A 107 -7.58 -1.77 -11.88
N GLY A 108 -7.16 -0.93 -12.84
CA GLY A 108 -6.01 -1.22 -13.70
C GLY A 108 -4.70 -1.29 -12.94
N VAL A 109 -4.51 -0.39 -11.96
CA VAL A 109 -3.27 -0.38 -11.17
C VAL A 109 -3.20 -1.61 -10.27
N ALA A 110 -4.31 -1.98 -9.63
CA ALA A 110 -4.34 -3.20 -8.82
C ALA A 110 -3.97 -4.43 -9.64
N ARG A 111 -4.52 -4.53 -10.86
CA ARG A 111 -4.20 -5.66 -11.73
C ARG A 111 -2.74 -5.67 -12.16
N ALA A 112 -2.19 -4.51 -12.49
CA ALA A 112 -0.80 -4.40 -12.91
C ALA A 112 0.17 -4.81 -11.80
N PHE A 113 -0.13 -4.43 -10.56
CA PHE A 113 0.69 -4.83 -9.41
C PHE A 113 0.46 -6.29 -9.01
N GLY A 114 -0.71 -6.82 -9.30
CA GLY A 114 -1.12 -8.14 -8.81
C GLY A 114 -1.65 -8.09 -7.39
N ALA A 115 -2.21 -6.95 -6.98
CA ALA A 115 -2.82 -6.80 -5.66
C ALA A 115 -4.05 -7.69 -5.55
N ARG A 116 -4.22 -8.34 -4.40
CA ARG A 116 -5.29 -9.33 -4.20
C ARG A 116 -6.17 -9.04 -3.01
N THR A 117 -5.63 -8.43 -1.97
CA THR A 117 -6.33 -8.25 -0.70
C THR A 117 -6.20 -6.82 -0.19
N THR A 118 -6.97 -6.51 0.85
CA THR A 118 -6.79 -5.29 1.62
C THR A 118 -6.58 -5.67 3.08
N PRO A 119 -5.40 -5.39 3.65
CA PRO A 119 -4.27 -4.76 2.96
C PRO A 119 -3.45 -5.75 2.14
N ASP A 120 -2.67 -5.20 1.23
CA ASP A 120 -1.67 -5.94 0.47
C ASP A 120 -0.53 -4.95 0.23
N LEU A 121 0.67 -5.24 0.74
CA LEU A 121 1.78 -4.31 0.70
C LEU A 121 2.79 -4.66 -0.37
N PHE A 122 3.32 -3.62 -1.02
CA PHE A 122 4.41 -3.72 -1.98
C PHE A 122 5.46 -2.70 -1.58
N VAL A 123 6.68 -3.15 -1.31
CA VAL A 123 7.77 -2.28 -0.88
C VAL A 123 8.88 -2.31 -1.92
N PHE A 124 9.22 -1.14 -2.42
CA PHE A 124 10.21 -0.96 -3.50
C PHE A 124 11.44 -0.25 -2.97
N ASP A 125 12.61 -0.59 -3.55
CA ASP A 125 13.84 0.12 -3.23
C ASP A 125 13.91 1.46 -3.98
N SER A 126 15.05 2.15 -3.90
CA SER A 126 15.20 3.46 -4.54
C SER A 126 15.14 3.40 -6.06
N ASP A 127 15.37 2.25 -6.65
CA ASP A 127 15.27 2.04 -8.10
C ASP A 127 13.88 1.57 -8.54
N LEU A 128 12.93 1.50 -7.59
CA LEU A 128 11.58 1.00 -7.82
C LEU A 128 11.52 -0.47 -8.18
N SER A 129 12.47 -1.25 -7.71
CA SER A 129 12.41 -2.72 -7.80
C SER A 129 11.70 -3.26 -6.56
N LEU A 130 10.81 -4.23 -6.77
CA LEU A 130 10.05 -4.82 -5.67
C LEU A 130 10.96 -5.66 -4.78
N ARG A 131 10.98 -5.35 -3.48
CA ARG A 131 11.85 -6.04 -2.53
C ARG A 131 11.11 -6.75 -1.41
N TYR A 132 9.88 -6.33 -1.13
CA TYR A 132 9.03 -7.01 -0.15
C TYR A 132 7.59 -6.96 -0.60
N ARG A 133 6.87 -8.05 -0.37
CA ARG A 133 5.45 -8.12 -0.64
C ARG A 133 4.76 -8.97 0.43
N GLY A 134 3.60 -8.52 0.91
CA GLY A 134 2.78 -9.32 1.83
C GLY A 134 2.02 -8.49 2.83
N ALA A 135 1.89 -9.03 4.04
CA ALA A 135 1.14 -8.40 5.13
C ALA A 135 2.04 -7.45 5.93
N PRO A 136 1.44 -6.50 6.67
CA PRO A 136 2.23 -5.59 7.53
C PRO A 136 2.96 -6.31 8.66
N ASP A 137 2.30 -7.30 9.27
CA ASP A 137 2.88 -8.10 10.35
C ASP A 137 2.10 -9.42 10.46
N ALA A 138 2.39 -10.20 11.48
CA ALA A 138 1.89 -11.56 11.62
C ALA A 138 0.45 -11.64 12.14
N ASP A 139 -0.07 -10.57 12.76
CA ASP A 139 -1.37 -10.69 13.44
C ASP A 139 -2.13 -9.36 13.46
N HIS A 140 -3.16 -9.27 12.63
CA HIS A 140 -3.98 -8.05 12.56
C HIS A 140 -4.69 -7.74 13.89
N GLN A 141 -4.91 -8.75 14.72
CA GLN A 141 -5.61 -8.56 15.99
C GLN A 141 -4.71 -8.08 17.12
N ASP A 142 -3.39 -8.09 16.91
CA ASP A 142 -2.43 -7.68 17.93
C ASP A 142 -1.72 -6.38 17.53
N PRO A 143 -2.19 -5.22 18.04
CA PRO A 143 -1.55 -3.93 17.70
C PRO A 143 -0.08 -3.85 18.12
N ALA A 144 0.35 -4.65 19.11
CA ALA A 144 1.74 -4.64 19.55
C ALA A 144 2.71 -5.17 18.50
N GLN A 145 2.19 -5.87 17.47
CA GLN A 145 3.01 -6.29 16.34
C GLN A 145 3.61 -5.10 15.58
N GLY A 146 2.91 -3.95 15.55
CA GLY A 146 3.48 -2.69 15.08
C GLY A 146 3.95 -2.68 13.62
N ALA A 147 3.35 -3.48 12.75
CA ALA A 147 3.78 -3.64 11.37
C ALA A 147 5.24 -4.11 11.27
N ALA A 148 5.61 -5.10 12.08
CA ALA A 148 6.99 -5.53 12.21
C ALA A 148 7.63 -6.01 10.91
N TRP A 149 6.88 -6.70 10.05
CA TRP A 149 7.43 -7.15 8.77
C TRP A 149 7.70 -5.99 7.82
N LEU A 150 6.79 -5.01 7.78
CA LEU A 150 7.00 -3.80 6.99
C LEU A 150 8.21 -3.03 7.49
N ARG A 151 8.31 -2.81 8.80
CA ARG A 151 9.43 -2.07 9.38
C ARG A 151 10.74 -2.78 9.15
N SER A 152 10.78 -4.10 9.30
CA SER A 152 11.97 -4.90 9.04
C SER A 152 12.43 -4.75 7.59
N ALA A 153 11.47 -4.77 6.65
CA ALA A 153 11.80 -4.57 5.24
C ALA A 153 12.39 -3.18 4.99
N LEU A 154 11.79 -2.15 5.58
CA LEU A 154 12.29 -0.78 5.41
C LEU A 154 13.66 -0.60 6.03
N GLU A 155 13.89 -1.14 7.23
CA GLU A 155 15.22 -1.05 7.87
C GLU A 155 16.29 -1.75 7.01
N ALA A 156 15.96 -2.89 6.44
CA ALA A 156 16.90 -3.60 5.57
C ALA A 156 17.24 -2.75 4.34
N LEU A 157 16.24 -2.19 3.66
CA LEU A 157 16.49 -1.38 2.47
C LEU A 157 17.27 -0.12 2.80
N LEU A 158 16.97 0.54 3.91
CA LEU A 158 17.70 1.74 4.32
C LEU A 158 19.14 1.44 4.70
N ALA A 159 19.42 0.20 5.07
CA ALA A 159 20.78 -0.25 5.40
C ALA A 159 21.49 -0.92 4.22
N GLY A 160 20.87 -0.93 3.03
CA GLY A 160 21.46 -1.55 1.85
C GLY A 160 21.41 -3.07 1.85
N ARG A 161 20.48 -3.66 2.61
CA ARG A 161 20.34 -5.12 2.72
C ARG A 161 19.03 -5.58 2.11
N GLU A 162 18.95 -6.87 1.80
CA GLU A 162 17.70 -7.50 1.34
C GLU A 162 16.77 -7.72 2.53
N PRO A 163 15.46 -7.44 2.37
CA PRO A 163 14.49 -7.77 3.41
C PRO A 163 14.43 -9.26 3.70
N GLU A 164 14.21 -9.60 4.97
CA GLU A 164 14.03 -10.98 5.38
C GLU A 164 12.97 -11.04 6.49
N PRO A 165 11.79 -11.64 6.22
CA PRO A 165 11.41 -12.28 4.95
C PRO A 165 11.18 -11.25 3.84
N ALA A 166 11.40 -11.67 2.60
CA ALA A 166 11.13 -10.82 1.44
C ALA A 166 9.67 -10.94 1.00
N GLU A 167 8.99 -11.99 1.42
CA GLU A 167 7.60 -12.21 1.05
C GLU A 167 6.87 -12.92 2.17
N THR A 168 5.63 -12.48 2.45
CA THR A 168 4.72 -13.13 3.38
C THR A 168 3.36 -13.27 2.69
N GLU A 169 2.50 -14.14 3.21
CA GLU A 169 1.15 -14.25 2.66
C GLU A 169 0.38 -12.99 2.95
N PRO A 170 -0.22 -12.34 1.95
CA PRO A 170 -1.12 -11.24 2.24
C PRO A 170 -2.36 -11.77 2.96
N VAL A 171 -2.78 -11.06 3.99
CA VAL A 171 -3.92 -11.45 4.81
C VAL A 171 -4.93 -10.31 4.77
N GLY A 172 -6.16 -10.60 4.36
CA GLY A 172 -7.19 -9.58 4.29
C GLY A 172 -8.38 -10.03 3.48
N CYS A 173 -9.33 -9.12 3.32
CA CYS A 173 -10.47 -9.34 2.44
C CYS A 173 -10.02 -9.21 0.99
N SER A 174 -10.62 -9.99 0.10
CA SER A 174 -10.32 -9.85 -1.33
C SER A 174 -10.72 -8.47 -1.83
N ILE A 175 -9.96 -7.94 -2.80
CA ILE A 175 -10.35 -6.73 -3.51
C ILE A 175 -11.69 -7.00 -4.20
N LYS A 176 -12.60 -6.02 -4.14
CA LYS A 176 -13.94 -6.17 -4.72
C LYS A 176 -13.89 -5.78 -6.20
N TRP A 177 -13.67 -6.78 -7.03
CA TRP A 177 -13.52 -6.57 -8.47
C TRP A 177 -14.86 -6.28 -9.14
N ARG A 178 -14.81 -5.45 -10.17
CA ARG A 178 -15.97 -5.26 -11.04
C ARG A 178 -16.22 -6.53 -11.85
N SER A 179 -17.48 -6.85 -12.03
CA SER A 179 -17.88 -8.00 -12.84
C SER A 179 -17.97 -7.63 -14.33
#